data_5020e4d47e2269e70762924318430912
#
_entry.id   5020e4d47e2269e70762924318430912
#
_cell.length_a   1.000
_cell.length_b   1.000
_cell.length_c   1.000
_cell.angle_alpha   90.00
_cell.angle_beta   90.00
_cell.angle_gamma   90.00
#
_symmetry.space_group_name_H-M   'P 1'
#
loop_
_entity.id
_entity.type
_entity.pdbx_description
1 polymer ?
#
loop_
_entity_poly.entity_id
_entity_poly.type
_entity_poly.pdbx_seq_one_letter_code
_entity_poly.pdbx_strand_id
1 'polypeptide(L)'
;MPKKIPMRQCLGCREMKPKKELIRIVRSSEGTLSLDSKGKLPGRGAYLCCDVHCLERALKSKAVERSLEVPVSDEIIRDLRSQMENIE
;
A
#
# COMPACT_ATOMS: atom_id res chain seq x y z
N MET A 1 3.96 -29.27 11.17
CA MET A 1 3.00 -28.23 11.54
C MET A 1 2.82 -27.23 10.42
N PRO A 2 1.58 -26.94 10.05
CA PRO A 2 1.39 -25.91 9.04
C PRO A 2 1.81 -24.55 9.59
N LYS A 3 2.57 -23.82 8.81
CA LYS A 3 2.94 -22.47 9.19
C LYS A 3 1.75 -21.56 8.97
N LYS A 4 1.51 -20.67 9.90
CA LYS A 4 0.49 -19.66 9.73
C LYS A 4 0.94 -18.69 8.63
N ILE A 5 0.11 -18.51 7.63
CA ILE A 5 0.39 -17.55 6.58
C ILE A 5 -0.08 -16.18 7.12
N PRO A 6 0.80 -15.18 7.20
CA PRO A 6 0.38 -13.88 7.67
C PRO A 6 -0.60 -13.25 6.69
N MET A 7 -1.75 -12.86 7.22
CA MET A 7 -2.80 -12.22 6.44
C MET A 7 -2.83 -10.73 6.71
N ARG A 8 -3.11 -9.96 5.68
CA ARG A 8 -3.23 -8.52 5.79
C ARG A 8 -4.45 -8.04 5.01
N GLN A 9 -4.98 -6.92 5.39
CA GLN A 9 -6.14 -6.35 4.72
C GLN A 9 -5.74 -5.31 3.69
N CYS A 10 -6.29 -5.44 2.48
CA CYS A 10 -6.11 -4.44 1.44
C CYS A 10 -6.90 -3.17 1.80
N LEU A 11 -6.26 -2.01 1.69
CA LEU A 11 -6.93 -0.74 1.97
C LEU A 11 -8.00 -0.39 0.95
N GLY A 12 -7.90 -0.94 -0.27
CA GLY A 12 -8.86 -0.65 -1.33
C GLY A 12 -10.11 -1.49 -1.26
N CYS A 13 -9.96 -2.80 -1.40
CA CYS A 13 -11.10 -3.71 -1.42
C CYS A 13 -11.50 -4.23 -0.04
N ARG A 14 -10.63 -4.03 0.94
CA ARG A 14 -10.84 -4.46 2.33
C ARG A 14 -10.91 -5.96 2.56
N GLU A 15 -10.44 -6.72 1.59
CA GLU A 15 -10.35 -8.16 1.72
C GLU A 15 -9.06 -8.57 2.43
N MET A 16 -9.16 -9.66 3.20
CA MET A 16 -7.98 -10.25 3.83
C MET A 16 -7.31 -11.19 2.84
N LYS A 17 -6.00 -11.00 2.66
CA LYS A 17 -5.23 -11.82 1.72
C LYS A 17 -3.87 -12.14 2.31
N PRO A 18 -3.22 -13.22 1.85
CA PRO A 18 -1.84 -13.49 2.27
C PRO A 18 -0.93 -12.30 1.97
N LYS A 19 -0.10 -11.96 2.92
CA LYS A 19 0.82 -10.83 2.79
C LYS A 19 1.61 -10.85 1.48
N LYS A 20 2.02 -12.02 1.03
CA LYS A 20 2.81 -12.15 -0.20
C LYS A 20 2.04 -11.82 -1.48
N GLU A 21 0.71 -11.78 -1.41
CA GLU A 21 -0.13 -11.40 -2.55
C GLU A 21 -0.44 -9.91 -2.58
N LEU A 22 0.03 -9.18 -1.58
CA LEU A 22 -0.22 -7.77 -1.44
C LEU A 22 1.07 -6.98 -1.63
N ILE A 23 0.92 -5.72 -2.02
CA ILE A 23 2.03 -4.79 -2.03
C ILE A 23 1.89 -3.87 -0.83
N ARG A 24 3.02 -3.47 -0.27
CA ARG A 24 3.03 -2.58 0.88
C ARG A 24 3.26 -1.15 0.44
N ILE A 25 2.43 -0.24 0.94
CA ILE A 25 2.68 1.18 0.77
C ILE A 25 3.34 1.67 2.06
N VAL A 26 4.47 2.36 1.94
CA VAL A 26 5.29 2.73 3.09
C VAL A 26 5.43 4.24 3.18
N ARG A 27 5.28 4.75 4.40
CA ARG A 27 5.57 6.14 4.72
C ARG A 27 6.93 6.20 5.38
N SER A 28 7.85 6.96 4.79
CA SER A 28 9.17 7.18 5.37
C SER A 28 9.08 8.16 6.54
N SER A 29 10.17 8.29 7.28
CA SER A 29 10.24 9.27 8.37
C SER A 29 10.08 10.70 7.88
N GLU A 30 10.32 10.94 6.61
CA GLU A 30 10.18 12.27 5.99
C GLU A 30 8.78 12.52 5.43
N GLY A 31 7.89 11.54 5.54
CA GLY A 31 6.53 11.66 5.04
C GLY A 31 6.36 11.31 3.57
N THR A 32 7.38 10.75 2.95
CA THR A 32 7.33 10.31 1.57
C THR A 32 6.66 8.95 1.48
N LEU A 33 5.75 8.79 0.52
CA LEU A 33 5.09 7.51 0.29
C LEU A 33 5.71 6.78 -0.88
N SER A 34 5.89 5.48 -0.72
CA SER A 34 6.47 4.62 -1.76
C SER A 34 5.80 3.26 -1.72
N LEU A 35 5.77 2.59 -2.87
CA LEU A 35 5.33 1.20 -2.91
C LEU A 35 6.54 0.30 -2.72
N ASP A 36 6.39 -0.67 -1.86
CA ASP A 36 7.47 -1.60 -1.50
C ASP A 36 7.05 -3.02 -1.82
N SER A 37 7.44 -3.49 -3.00
CA SER A 37 7.09 -4.84 -3.45
C SER A 37 7.86 -5.92 -2.71
N LYS A 38 8.98 -5.57 -2.11
CA LYS A 38 9.84 -6.53 -1.41
C LYS A 38 9.63 -6.56 0.11
N GLY A 39 8.93 -5.58 0.64
CA GLY A 39 8.65 -5.49 2.07
C GLY A 39 9.86 -5.14 2.92
N LYS A 40 10.85 -4.47 2.35
CA LYS A 40 12.11 -4.18 3.05
C LYS A 40 12.28 -2.73 3.48
N LEU A 41 11.48 -1.82 2.97
CA LEU A 41 11.63 -0.40 3.32
C LEU A 41 11.19 -0.15 4.76
N PRO A 42 11.95 0.63 5.53
CA PRO A 42 11.56 0.97 6.89
C PRO A 42 10.45 2.01 6.90
N GLY A 43 9.68 2.00 7.96
CA GLY A 43 8.63 2.97 8.15
C GLY A 43 7.26 2.34 8.36
N ARG A 44 6.26 3.21 8.54
CA ARG A 44 4.89 2.76 8.71
C ARG A 44 4.31 2.32 7.37
N GLY A 45 3.66 1.18 7.35
CA GLY A 45 3.14 0.62 6.12
C GLY A 45 1.70 0.16 6.19
N ALA A 46 1.09 0.05 5.03
CA ALA A 46 -0.23 -0.52 4.86
C ALA A 46 -0.18 -1.39 3.60
N TYR A 47 -1.20 -2.20 3.40
CA TYR A 47 -1.19 -3.17 2.31
C TYR A 47 -2.28 -2.90 1.30
N LEU A 48 -1.99 -3.23 0.04
CA LEU A 48 -2.90 -3.10 -1.08
C LEU A 48 -2.75 -4.32 -1.99
N CYS A 49 -3.81 -4.69 -2.68
CA CYS A 49 -3.66 -5.62 -3.78
C CYS A 49 -2.73 -5.01 -4.82
N CYS A 50 -1.98 -5.84 -5.51
CA CYS A 50 -1.11 -5.38 -6.60
C CYS A 50 -1.99 -5.05 -7.82
N ASP A 51 -2.86 -4.06 -7.67
CA ASP A 51 -3.90 -3.71 -8.63
C ASP A 51 -4.17 -2.22 -8.51
N VAL A 52 -4.09 -1.52 -9.62
CA VAL A 52 -4.31 -0.07 -9.66
C VAL A 52 -5.72 0.30 -9.16
N HIS A 53 -6.70 -0.56 -9.37
CA HIS A 53 -8.07 -0.29 -8.89
C HIS A 53 -8.13 -0.23 -7.37
N CYS A 54 -7.42 -1.10 -6.68
CA CYS A 54 -7.36 -1.06 -5.22
C CYS A 54 -6.63 0.19 -4.74
N LEU A 55 -5.56 0.58 -5.42
CA LEU A 55 -4.86 1.82 -5.11
C LEU A 55 -5.79 3.02 -5.26
N GLU A 56 -6.51 3.09 -6.37
CA GLU A 56 -7.45 4.19 -6.62
C GLU A 56 -8.54 4.25 -5.55
N ARG A 57 -9.09 3.11 -5.18
CA ARG A 57 -10.12 3.07 -4.14
C ARG A 57 -9.59 3.52 -2.79
N ALA A 58 -8.39 3.10 -2.45
CA ALA A 58 -7.76 3.51 -1.19
C ALA A 58 -7.48 5.01 -1.16
N LEU A 59 -7.08 5.58 -2.31
CA LEU A 59 -6.83 7.01 -2.40
C LEU A 59 -8.12 7.82 -2.31
N LYS A 60 -9.16 7.38 -3.02
CA LYS A 60 -10.45 8.07 -3.02
C LYS A 60 -11.14 8.08 -1.66
N SER A 61 -11.05 6.98 -0.93
CA SER A 61 -11.66 6.87 0.39
C SER A 61 -10.81 7.50 1.48
N LYS A 62 -9.64 8.00 1.12
CA LYS A 62 -8.66 8.56 2.06
C LYS A 62 -8.15 7.53 3.07
N ALA A 63 -8.26 6.24 2.73
CA ALA A 63 -7.79 5.18 3.60
C ALA A 63 -6.28 5.25 3.79
N VAL A 64 -5.54 5.63 2.74
CA VAL A 64 -4.09 5.79 2.81
C VAL A 64 -3.73 6.91 3.79
N GLU A 65 -4.39 8.06 3.68
CA GLU A 65 -4.14 9.18 4.58
C GLU A 65 -4.39 8.82 6.04
N ARG A 66 -5.51 8.14 6.29
CA ARG A 66 -5.87 7.75 7.65
C ARG A 66 -4.94 6.67 8.21
N SER A 67 -4.62 5.70 7.40
CA SER A 67 -3.78 4.59 7.85
C SER A 67 -2.35 5.02 8.14
N LEU A 68 -1.80 5.89 7.29
CA LEU A 68 -0.41 6.32 7.40
C LEU A 68 -0.25 7.69 8.06
N GLU A 69 -1.35 8.33 8.41
CA GLU A 69 -1.36 9.62 9.10
C GLU A 69 -0.52 10.68 8.37
N VAL A 70 -0.67 10.75 7.06
CA VAL A 70 0.07 11.68 6.22
C VAL A 70 -0.86 12.21 5.13
N PRO A 71 -0.78 13.51 4.80
CA PRO A 71 -1.59 14.04 3.71
C PRO A 71 -1.08 13.49 2.37
N VAL A 72 -2.02 13.25 1.45
CA VAL A 72 -1.69 12.72 0.13
C VAL A 72 -2.07 13.77 -0.91
N SER A 73 -1.05 14.39 -1.51
CA SER A 73 -1.26 15.38 -2.56
C SER A 73 -1.45 14.71 -3.92
N ASP A 74 -1.91 15.48 -4.91
CA ASP A 74 -2.06 14.97 -6.28
C ASP A 74 -0.72 14.48 -6.84
N GLU A 75 0.36 15.13 -6.46
CA GLU A 75 1.69 14.75 -6.88
C GLU A 75 2.05 13.36 -6.35
N ILE A 76 1.75 13.12 -5.08
CA ILE A 76 1.98 11.81 -4.45
C ILE A 76 1.12 10.75 -5.14
N ILE A 77 -0.13 11.08 -5.46
CA ILE A 77 -1.03 10.16 -6.14
C ILE A 77 -0.47 9.74 -7.48
N ARG A 78 0.02 10.69 -8.26
CA ARG A 78 0.63 10.40 -9.57
C ARG A 78 1.86 9.50 -9.42
N ASP A 79 2.67 9.79 -8.42
CA ASP A 79 3.87 9.01 -8.17
C ASP A 79 3.53 7.57 -7.81
N LEU A 80 2.55 7.37 -6.93
CA LEU A 80 2.11 6.04 -6.54
C LEU A 80 1.52 5.26 -7.72
N ARG A 81 0.75 5.93 -8.58
CA ARG A 81 0.22 5.28 -9.78
C ARG A 81 1.33 4.82 -10.70
N SER A 82 2.33 5.67 -10.89
CA SER A 82 3.49 5.35 -11.72
C SER A 82 4.25 4.15 -11.15
N GLN A 83 4.46 4.14 -9.86
CA GLN A 83 5.12 3.00 -9.20
C GLN A 83 4.34 1.71 -9.36
N MET A 84 3.01 1.79 -9.24
CA MET A 84 2.15 0.62 -9.39
C MET A 84 2.22 0.05 -10.81
N GLU A 85 2.28 0.90 -11.82
CA GLU A 85 2.40 0.47 -13.22
C GLU A 85 3.72 -0.21 -13.51
N ASN A 86 4.76 0.12 -12.77
CA ASN A 86 6.10 -0.45 -12.96
C ASN A 86 6.38 -1.68 -12.12
N ILE A 87 5.41 -2.13 -11.36
CA ILE A 87 5.55 -3.35 -10.56
C ILE A 87 5.19 -4.56 -11.41
N GLU A 88 6.03 -5.56 -11.38
CA GLU A 88 5.82 -6.81 -12.08
C GLU A 88 5.48 -7.95 -11.13
#